data_60936369ade34115a78aae03a28d5f62
#
_entry.id   60936369ade34115a78aae03a28d5f62
#
_cell.length_a   1.000
_cell.length_b   1.000
_cell.length_c   1.000
_cell.angle_alpha   90.00
_cell.angle_beta   90.00
_cell.angle_gamma   90.00
#
_symmetry.space_group_name_H-M   'P 1'
#
loop_
_entity.id
_entity.type
_entity.pdbx_description
1 polymer ?
#
loop_
_entity_poly.entity_id
_entity_poly.type
_entity_poly.pdbx_seq_one_letter_code
_entity_poly.pdbx_strand_id
1 'polypeptide(L)'
;MPQAGGMAHIHAPGERTVPETTASSPSGNHWQGRRIGITGVRGALGQALCRQFLLRGAVVVGLSHGPRPEHSEPDHAPQEWRQWTCEQESELDPVLKTLDVLVLNHGINPGGDQRSETITQALTINALSSWRLINRFEAIATEAGCDGGPKELWVNTSEAEVQPALSPGYELSKRLIGQLVSLRWSQRSKAEQRQLRLRKLVLGPFKSNLNPVGIMTADWVARQVLSQANLGLNLIIVTPNPFTYVLMPVNELGRALYSRLFSRPDP
;
A
#
# COMPACT_ATOMS: atom_id res chain seq x y z
N MET A 1 -80.48 -25.80 -41.30
CA MET A 1 -79.94 -24.46 -41.32
C MET A 1 -80.28 -23.87 -39.99
N PRO A 2 -79.40 -23.45 -39.15
CA PRO A 2 -78.48 -22.27 -39.21
C PRO A 2 -77.12 -22.58 -38.58
N GLN A 3 -76.20 -21.93 -39.00
CA GLN A 3 -75.12 -20.99 -38.69
C GLN A 3 -74.34 -21.20 -37.38
N ALA A 4 -73.07 -21.39 -37.55
CA ALA A 4 -72.01 -21.47 -36.61
C ALA A 4 -71.66 -20.03 -36.05
N GLY A 5 -71.58 -19.92 -34.74
CA GLY A 5 -71.05 -18.72 -34.05
C GLY A 5 -69.53 -18.94 -33.77
N GLY A 6 -68.74 -17.98 -34.27
CA GLY A 6 -67.31 -17.98 -34.05
C GLY A 6 -66.95 -17.56 -32.62
N MET A 7 -66.05 -18.34 -31.98
CA MET A 7 -65.42 -17.96 -30.73
C MET A 7 -64.18 -17.10 -31.01
N ALA A 8 -64.17 -15.86 -30.48
CA ALA A 8 -63.03 -15.01 -30.51
C ALA A 8 -62.01 -15.44 -29.45
N HIS A 9 -60.77 -15.72 -29.88
CA HIS A 9 -59.63 -15.95 -28.99
C HIS A 9 -59.13 -14.58 -28.43
N ILE A 10 -59.25 -14.46 -27.12
CA ILE A 10 -58.66 -13.36 -26.39
C ILE A 10 -57.16 -13.67 -26.19
N HIS A 11 -56.28 -12.88 -26.80
CA HIS A 11 -54.86 -12.91 -26.54
C HIS A 11 -54.55 -12.35 -25.16
N ALA A 12 -53.91 -13.13 -24.30
CA ALA A 12 -53.30 -12.69 -23.04
C ALA A 12 -52.08 -11.78 -23.32
N PRO A 13 -51.84 -10.71 -22.53
CA PRO A 13 -50.69 -9.85 -22.72
C PRO A 13 -49.39 -10.56 -22.29
N GLY A 14 -48.36 -10.50 -23.15
CA GLY A 14 -47.06 -11.11 -22.94
C GLY A 14 -46.37 -10.62 -21.69
N GLU A 15 -45.89 -11.53 -20.89
CA GLU A 15 -44.95 -11.31 -19.81
C GLU A 15 -43.68 -10.65 -20.37
N ARG A 16 -43.44 -9.42 -19.92
CA ARG A 16 -42.12 -8.76 -20.09
C ARG A 16 -41.15 -9.43 -19.15
N THR A 17 -40.28 -10.24 -19.66
CA THR A 17 -39.06 -10.68 -18.97
C THR A 17 -38.18 -9.48 -18.73
N VAL A 18 -38.08 -9.05 -17.47
CA VAL A 18 -37.10 -8.10 -17.00
C VAL A 18 -35.74 -8.79 -17.06
N PRO A 19 -34.72 -8.21 -17.70
CA PRO A 19 -33.39 -8.81 -17.64
C PRO A 19 -32.90 -8.76 -16.20
N GLU A 20 -32.65 -9.92 -15.59
CA GLU A 20 -31.91 -10.02 -14.34
C GLU A 20 -30.55 -9.38 -14.52
N THR A 21 -30.40 -8.18 -14.01
CA THR A 21 -29.09 -7.57 -13.80
C THR A 21 -28.41 -8.39 -12.71
N THR A 22 -27.58 -9.34 -13.10
CA THR A 22 -26.67 -10.02 -12.19
C THR A 22 -25.69 -8.97 -11.66
N ALA A 23 -26.07 -8.29 -10.59
CA ALA A 23 -25.17 -7.57 -9.75
C ALA A 23 -24.22 -8.61 -9.15
N SER A 24 -23.03 -8.72 -9.72
CA SER A 24 -21.94 -9.48 -9.14
C SER A 24 -21.66 -8.92 -7.75
N SER A 25 -22.06 -9.64 -6.73
CA SER A 25 -21.71 -9.34 -5.33
C SER A 25 -20.18 -9.32 -5.21
N PRO A 26 -19.57 -8.24 -4.67
CA PRO A 26 -18.13 -8.19 -4.44
C PRO A 26 -17.78 -8.92 -3.13
N SER A 27 -18.04 -10.24 -3.04
CA SER A 27 -17.66 -11.06 -1.88
C SER A 27 -16.51 -12.02 -2.19
N GLY A 28 -15.74 -11.77 -3.23
CA GLY A 28 -14.45 -12.43 -3.43
C GLY A 28 -13.40 -11.80 -2.50
N ASN A 29 -12.64 -12.63 -1.79
CA ASN A 29 -11.50 -12.17 -0.99
C ASN A 29 -10.49 -11.48 -1.91
N HIS A 30 -10.45 -10.15 -1.88
CA HIS A 30 -9.62 -9.30 -2.75
C HIS A 30 -8.12 -9.70 -2.78
N TRP A 31 -7.65 -10.37 -1.73
CA TRP A 31 -6.24 -10.74 -1.56
C TRP A 31 -5.92 -12.16 -2.03
N GLN A 32 -6.93 -12.98 -2.30
CA GLN A 32 -6.76 -14.38 -2.67
C GLN A 32 -5.87 -14.52 -3.91
N GLY A 33 -4.76 -15.25 -3.76
CA GLY A 33 -3.80 -15.52 -4.83
C GLY A 33 -2.88 -14.36 -5.22
N ARG A 34 -3.12 -13.13 -4.71
CA ARG A 34 -2.24 -11.97 -5.00
C ARG A 34 -0.85 -12.16 -4.39
N ARG A 35 0.17 -11.77 -5.13
CA ARG A 35 1.57 -11.81 -4.69
C ARG A 35 1.98 -10.50 -4.04
N ILE A 36 2.32 -10.56 -2.77
CA ILE A 36 2.60 -9.38 -1.92
C ILE A 36 4.07 -9.40 -1.49
N GLY A 37 4.87 -8.47 -1.99
CA GLY A 37 6.24 -8.24 -1.51
C GLY A 37 6.25 -7.30 -0.30
N ILE A 38 6.90 -7.70 0.78
CA ILE A 38 7.00 -6.87 2.01
C ILE A 38 8.46 -6.65 2.34
N THR A 39 8.96 -5.40 2.21
CA THR A 39 10.29 -5.05 2.70
C THR A 39 10.27 -4.92 4.22
N GLY A 40 11.39 -5.23 4.88
CA GLY A 40 11.44 -5.22 6.34
C GLY A 40 10.48 -6.22 7.00
N VAL A 41 10.23 -7.34 6.34
CA VAL A 41 9.30 -8.40 6.80
C VAL A 41 9.67 -9.00 8.17
N ARG A 42 10.94 -8.89 8.61
CA ARG A 42 11.39 -9.32 9.95
C ARG A 42 10.97 -8.39 11.07
N GLY A 43 10.61 -7.15 10.77
CA GLY A 43 10.15 -6.18 11.76
C GLY A 43 8.72 -6.49 12.24
N ALA A 44 8.34 -5.95 13.41
CA ALA A 44 7.05 -6.24 14.05
C ALA A 44 5.85 -5.99 13.10
N LEU A 45 5.83 -4.85 12.40
CA LEU A 45 4.74 -4.55 11.45
C LEU A 45 4.83 -5.45 10.20
N GLY A 46 6.04 -5.71 9.69
CA GLY A 46 6.24 -6.59 8.54
C GLY A 46 5.71 -8.00 8.78
N GLN A 47 5.98 -8.56 9.96
CA GLN A 47 5.44 -9.86 10.39
C GLN A 47 3.91 -9.81 10.55
N ALA A 48 3.38 -8.74 11.14
CA ALA A 48 1.94 -8.58 11.34
C ALA A 48 1.20 -8.45 9.99
N LEU A 49 1.73 -7.67 9.04
CA LEU A 49 1.20 -7.58 7.68
C LEU A 49 1.27 -8.92 6.95
N CYS A 50 2.40 -9.64 7.06
CA CYS A 50 2.57 -10.98 6.50
C CYS A 50 1.44 -11.91 6.98
N ARG A 51 1.24 -12.06 8.29
CA ARG A 51 0.13 -12.85 8.84
C ARG A 51 -1.23 -12.43 8.30
N GLN A 52 -1.50 -11.13 8.25
CA GLN A 52 -2.80 -10.62 7.76
C GLN A 52 -3.04 -10.92 6.29
N PHE A 53 -2.02 -10.90 5.44
CA PHE A 53 -2.14 -11.26 4.02
C PHE A 53 -2.29 -12.78 3.85
N LEU A 54 -1.49 -13.59 4.56
CA LEU A 54 -1.59 -15.05 4.54
C LEU A 54 -2.99 -15.53 4.95
N LEU A 55 -3.54 -14.99 6.04
CA LEU A 55 -4.92 -15.28 6.48
C LEU A 55 -5.98 -14.96 5.44
N ARG A 56 -5.66 -14.14 4.45
CA ARG A 56 -6.54 -13.75 3.34
C ARG A 56 -6.19 -14.47 2.03
N GLY A 57 -5.36 -15.50 2.09
CA GLY A 57 -5.00 -16.33 0.94
C GLY A 57 -4.04 -15.67 -0.06
N ALA A 58 -3.35 -14.61 0.32
CA ALA A 58 -2.30 -14.04 -0.51
C ALA A 58 -1.02 -14.88 -0.45
N VAL A 59 -0.18 -14.75 -1.46
CA VAL A 59 1.19 -15.29 -1.48
C VAL A 59 2.15 -14.19 -1.05
N VAL A 60 2.87 -14.38 0.05
CA VAL A 60 3.77 -13.35 0.58
C VAL A 60 5.22 -13.65 0.25
N VAL A 61 5.90 -12.65 -0.30
CA VAL A 61 7.35 -12.63 -0.57
C VAL A 61 8.02 -11.71 0.44
N GLY A 62 8.82 -12.28 1.32
CA GLY A 62 9.59 -11.53 2.31
C GLY A 62 10.86 -10.94 1.69
N LEU A 63 11.00 -9.62 1.79
CA LEU A 63 12.17 -8.89 1.31
C LEU A 63 12.94 -8.35 2.53
N SER A 64 14.20 -8.77 2.72
CA SER A 64 14.99 -8.42 3.90
C SER A 64 16.47 -8.33 3.58
N HIS A 65 17.21 -7.52 4.37
CA HIS A 65 18.67 -7.47 4.30
C HIS A 65 19.35 -8.71 4.93
N GLY A 66 18.64 -9.45 5.78
CA GLY A 66 19.16 -10.64 6.45
C GLY A 66 18.59 -11.94 5.88
N PRO A 67 19.20 -13.07 6.20
CA PRO A 67 18.76 -14.40 5.78
C PRO A 67 17.36 -14.72 6.34
N ARG A 68 16.74 -15.73 5.74
CA ARG A 68 15.48 -16.27 6.26
C ARG A 68 15.71 -16.81 7.70
N PRO A 69 14.86 -16.48 8.67
CA PRO A 69 14.94 -17.06 10.00
C PRO A 69 14.74 -18.58 9.96
N GLU A 70 15.58 -19.34 10.66
CA GLU A 70 15.55 -20.82 10.67
C GLU A 70 14.28 -21.38 11.32
N HIS A 71 13.75 -20.66 12.33
CA HIS A 71 12.60 -21.08 13.14
C HIS A 71 11.40 -20.16 12.89
N SER A 72 10.87 -20.17 11.67
CA SER A 72 9.62 -19.45 11.37
C SER A 72 8.48 -20.46 11.30
N GLU A 73 7.40 -20.20 12.06
CA GLU A 73 6.17 -21.00 11.95
C GLU A 73 5.64 -20.88 10.49
N PRO A 74 5.43 -22.01 9.79
CA PRO A 74 5.06 -22.00 8.37
C PRO A 74 3.83 -21.16 8.06
N ASP A 75 2.83 -21.17 8.94
CA ASP A 75 1.56 -20.46 8.78
C ASP A 75 1.68 -18.94 8.96
N HIS A 76 2.80 -18.47 9.48
CA HIS A 76 3.04 -17.05 9.78
C HIS A 76 4.23 -16.47 9.04
N ALA A 77 4.95 -17.28 8.28
CA ALA A 77 6.16 -16.89 7.56
C ALA A 77 5.87 -16.66 6.06
N PRO A 78 6.59 -15.75 5.40
CA PRO A 78 6.52 -15.62 3.95
C PRO A 78 6.83 -16.95 3.25
N GLN A 79 6.06 -17.27 2.19
CA GLN A 79 6.28 -18.49 1.39
C GLN A 79 7.61 -18.40 0.62
N GLU A 80 7.94 -17.19 0.15
CA GLU A 80 9.19 -16.91 -0.56
C GLU A 80 10.01 -15.88 0.22
N TRP A 81 11.33 -15.94 0.03
CA TRP A 81 12.29 -15.03 0.67
C TRP A 81 13.33 -14.56 -0.32
N ARG A 82 13.59 -13.23 -0.31
CA ARG A 82 14.68 -12.62 -1.07
C ARG A 82 15.50 -11.73 -0.15
N GLN A 83 16.78 -12.01 -0.11
CA GLN A 83 17.75 -11.14 0.54
C GLN A 83 18.18 -10.05 -0.43
N TRP A 84 18.35 -8.83 0.05
CA TRP A 84 18.81 -7.68 -0.71
C TRP A 84 19.48 -6.65 0.19
N THR A 85 20.26 -5.76 -0.40
CA THR A 85 20.96 -4.69 0.31
C THR A 85 20.53 -3.33 -0.24
N CYS A 86 20.34 -2.33 0.64
CA CYS A 86 20.11 -0.94 0.22
C CYS A 86 21.25 -0.50 -0.72
N GLU A 87 20.90 0.28 -1.75
CA GLU A 87 21.74 0.70 -2.87
C GLU A 87 21.92 -0.36 -3.98
N GLN A 88 21.44 -1.58 -3.78
CA GLN A 88 21.40 -2.67 -4.77
C GLN A 88 19.94 -3.06 -5.12
N GLU A 89 19.02 -2.10 -5.11
CA GLU A 89 17.60 -2.34 -5.33
C GLU A 89 17.30 -2.99 -6.70
N SER A 90 18.22 -2.86 -7.67
CA SER A 90 18.10 -3.52 -8.99
C SER A 90 18.10 -5.05 -8.94
N GLU A 91 18.71 -5.64 -7.93
CA GLU A 91 18.71 -7.09 -7.74
C GLU A 91 17.31 -7.64 -7.46
N LEU A 92 16.39 -6.79 -7.03
CA LEU A 92 15.00 -7.15 -6.79
C LEU A 92 14.12 -7.17 -8.04
N ASP A 93 14.55 -6.62 -9.18
CA ASP A 93 13.72 -6.51 -10.39
C ASP A 93 13.03 -7.82 -10.81
N PRO A 94 13.73 -8.98 -10.82
CA PRO A 94 13.08 -10.22 -11.20
C PRO A 94 11.89 -10.59 -10.31
N VAL A 95 11.97 -10.31 -9.00
CA VAL A 95 10.87 -10.56 -8.07
C VAL A 95 9.81 -9.46 -8.14
N LEU A 96 10.21 -8.19 -8.25
CA LEU A 96 9.27 -7.05 -8.34
C LEU A 96 8.31 -7.20 -9.53
N LYS A 97 8.77 -7.73 -10.67
CA LYS A 97 7.93 -8.00 -11.85
C LYS A 97 6.78 -8.95 -11.55
N THR A 98 6.97 -9.90 -10.63
CA THR A 98 5.96 -10.90 -10.27
C THR A 98 4.96 -10.44 -9.21
N LEU A 99 5.18 -9.27 -8.59
CA LEU A 99 4.34 -8.79 -7.49
C LEU A 99 3.10 -8.04 -8.01
N ASP A 100 1.97 -8.24 -7.34
CA ASP A 100 0.77 -7.41 -7.47
C ASP A 100 0.81 -6.22 -6.51
N VAL A 101 1.44 -6.41 -5.34
CA VAL A 101 1.58 -5.38 -4.30
C VAL A 101 3.00 -5.36 -3.79
N LEU A 102 3.58 -4.17 -3.68
CA LEU A 102 4.84 -3.94 -2.97
C LEU A 102 4.58 -3.07 -1.75
N VAL A 103 4.94 -3.57 -0.57
CA VAL A 103 4.85 -2.84 0.71
C VAL A 103 6.25 -2.43 1.16
N LEU A 104 6.54 -1.14 1.12
CA LEU A 104 7.79 -0.55 1.59
C LEU A 104 7.68 -0.25 3.09
N ASN A 105 8.21 -1.17 3.91
CA ASN A 105 8.11 -1.12 5.37
C ASN A 105 9.47 -1.20 6.07
N HIS A 106 10.58 -1.32 5.33
CA HIS A 106 11.91 -1.34 5.92
C HIS A 106 12.30 0.03 6.48
N GLY A 107 13.19 0.01 7.47
CA GLY A 107 13.69 1.24 8.07
C GLY A 107 14.45 0.95 9.36
N ILE A 108 15.16 1.98 9.82
CA ILE A 108 15.86 2.03 11.10
C ILE A 108 15.38 3.22 11.93
N ASN A 109 15.56 3.12 13.22
CA ASN A 109 15.38 4.22 14.14
C ASN A 109 16.64 4.35 15.01
N PRO A 110 17.51 5.33 14.75
CA PRO A 110 18.77 5.49 15.46
C PRO A 110 18.62 6.11 16.85
N GLY A 111 17.40 6.35 17.33
CA GLY A 111 17.16 7.01 18.60
C GLY A 111 17.63 8.46 18.62
N GLY A 112 18.21 8.89 19.73
CA GLY A 112 18.70 10.27 19.92
C GLY A 112 20.05 10.58 19.29
N ASP A 113 20.65 9.65 18.53
CA ASP A 113 21.96 9.87 17.90
C ASP A 113 21.86 10.89 16.76
N GLN A 114 22.63 11.99 16.89
CA GLN A 114 22.63 13.12 15.94
C GLN A 114 23.91 13.22 15.13
N ARG A 115 24.80 12.20 15.18
CA ARG A 115 26.00 12.19 14.35
C ARG A 115 25.64 12.17 12.85
N SER A 116 26.47 12.86 12.07
CA SER A 116 26.24 13.00 10.61
C SER A 116 26.09 11.66 9.91
N GLU A 117 26.91 10.68 10.26
CA GLU A 117 26.91 9.33 9.70
C GLU A 117 25.58 8.61 10.01
N THR A 118 25.08 8.76 11.24
CA THR A 118 23.83 8.14 11.68
C THR A 118 22.62 8.75 10.99
N ILE A 119 22.60 10.07 10.84
CA ILE A 119 21.55 10.78 10.09
C ILE A 119 21.58 10.35 8.62
N THR A 120 22.77 10.32 8.01
CA THR A 120 22.96 9.89 6.62
C THR A 120 22.48 8.47 6.41
N GLN A 121 22.81 7.56 7.32
CA GLN A 121 22.33 6.16 7.27
C GLN A 121 20.79 6.08 7.34
N ALA A 122 20.18 6.86 8.24
CA ALA A 122 18.72 6.91 8.36
C ALA A 122 18.06 7.43 7.08
N LEU A 123 18.60 8.48 6.46
CA LEU A 123 18.14 9.01 5.20
C LEU A 123 18.29 7.97 4.06
N THR A 124 19.45 7.32 3.98
CA THR A 124 19.74 6.32 2.94
C THR A 124 18.77 5.13 3.04
N ILE A 125 18.58 4.57 4.22
CA ILE A 125 17.76 3.37 4.41
C ILE A 125 16.25 3.71 4.35
N ASN A 126 15.79 4.70 5.14
CA ASN A 126 14.36 4.94 5.30
C ASN A 126 13.75 5.70 4.10
N ALA A 127 14.53 6.57 3.45
CA ALA A 127 14.01 7.45 2.42
C ALA A 127 14.56 7.11 1.02
N LEU A 128 15.87 7.16 0.83
CA LEU A 128 16.45 7.02 -0.52
C LEU A 128 16.31 5.61 -1.08
N SER A 129 16.47 4.57 -0.27
CA SER A 129 16.22 3.19 -0.69
C SER A 129 14.75 2.99 -1.06
N SER A 130 13.83 3.47 -0.22
CA SER A 130 12.39 3.43 -0.54
C SER A 130 12.07 4.19 -1.83
N TRP A 131 12.68 5.35 -2.05
CA TRP A 131 12.52 6.14 -3.27
C TRP A 131 13.01 5.41 -4.52
N ARG A 132 14.17 4.74 -4.44
CA ARG A 132 14.68 3.90 -5.55
C ARG A 132 13.71 2.75 -5.87
N LEU A 133 13.17 2.08 -4.86
CA LEU A 133 12.17 1.01 -5.06
C LEU A 133 10.85 1.54 -5.62
N ILE A 134 10.40 2.73 -5.23
CA ILE A 134 9.23 3.40 -5.82
C ILE A 134 9.43 3.56 -7.33
N ASN A 135 10.54 4.18 -7.75
CA ASN A 135 10.82 4.44 -9.16
C ASN A 135 10.92 3.14 -9.97
N ARG A 136 11.56 2.09 -9.42
CA ARG A 136 11.67 0.78 -10.09
C ARG A 136 10.31 0.12 -10.27
N PHE A 137 9.50 0.08 -9.21
CA PHE A 137 8.19 -0.56 -9.26
C PHE A 137 7.19 0.20 -10.14
N GLU A 138 7.29 1.52 -10.22
CA GLU A 138 6.53 2.35 -11.16
C GLU A 138 6.91 2.04 -12.61
N ALA A 139 8.19 1.93 -12.93
CA ALA A 139 8.66 1.55 -14.26
C ALA A 139 8.12 0.17 -14.66
N ILE A 140 8.23 -0.83 -13.76
CA ILE A 140 7.69 -2.18 -13.97
C ILE A 140 6.18 -2.17 -14.18
N ALA A 141 5.43 -1.37 -13.42
CA ALA A 141 3.97 -1.27 -13.57
C ALA A 141 3.59 -0.63 -14.91
N THR A 142 4.38 0.33 -15.39
CA THR A 142 4.18 0.99 -16.69
C THR A 142 4.47 0.01 -17.84
N GLU A 143 5.55 -0.77 -17.76
CA GLU A 143 5.90 -1.79 -18.75
C GLU A 143 4.87 -2.92 -18.82
N ALA A 144 4.31 -3.35 -17.68
CA ALA A 144 3.33 -4.42 -17.60
C ALA A 144 1.96 -4.05 -18.20
N GLY A 145 1.65 -2.75 -18.30
CA GLY A 145 0.32 -2.29 -18.75
C GLY A 145 -0.78 -2.59 -17.73
N CYS A 146 -2.03 -2.71 -18.23
CA CYS A 146 -3.22 -2.88 -17.36
C CYS A 146 -3.82 -4.31 -17.42
N ASP A 147 -3.21 -5.25 -18.12
CA ASP A 147 -3.82 -6.56 -18.44
C ASP A 147 -4.12 -7.43 -17.20
N GLY A 148 -3.41 -7.21 -16.08
CA GLY A 148 -3.64 -7.92 -14.80
C GLY A 148 -4.34 -7.08 -13.73
N GLY A 149 -4.86 -5.91 -14.08
CA GLY A 149 -5.32 -4.91 -13.11
C GLY A 149 -4.17 -4.09 -12.54
N PRO A 150 -4.47 -3.01 -11.78
CA PRO A 150 -3.45 -2.13 -11.25
C PRO A 150 -2.60 -2.84 -10.20
N LYS A 151 -1.28 -2.71 -10.35
CA LYS A 151 -0.36 -3.01 -9.25
C LYS A 151 -0.59 -2.03 -8.10
N GLU A 152 -0.15 -2.39 -6.90
CA GLU A 152 -0.26 -1.50 -5.74
C GLU A 152 1.10 -1.29 -5.08
N LEU A 153 1.40 -0.05 -4.74
CA LEU A 153 2.60 0.33 -4.00
C LEU A 153 2.19 1.00 -2.68
N TRP A 154 2.57 0.40 -1.58
CA TRP A 154 2.28 0.89 -0.24
C TRP A 154 3.55 1.41 0.40
N VAL A 155 3.57 2.65 0.83
CA VAL A 155 4.75 3.26 1.44
C VAL A 155 4.46 3.57 2.90
N ASN A 156 5.16 2.89 3.80
CA ASN A 156 5.08 3.15 5.22
C ASN A 156 5.84 4.44 5.57
N THR A 157 5.08 5.47 5.87
CA THR A 157 5.57 6.73 6.40
C THR A 157 5.26 6.87 7.90
N SER A 158 5.17 8.05 8.44
CA SER A 158 4.95 8.25 9.87
C SER A 158 4.21 9.56 10.12
N GLU A 159 3.52 9.66 11.26
CA GLU A 159 3.03 10.95 11.76
C GLU A 159 4.17 11.95 12.04
N ALA A 160 5.42 11.46 12.13
CA ALA A 160 6.63 12.31 12.19
C ALA A 160 6.80 13.22 10.94
N GLU A 161 6.02 13.03 9.89
CA GLU A 161 5.98 13.98 8.77
C GLU A 161 5.45 15.37 9.18
N VAL A 162 4.51 15.41 10.10
CA VAL A 162 3.82 16.65 10.52
C VAL A 162 4.01 16.97 12.00
N GLN A 163 4.66 16.09 12.75
CA GLN A 163 4.92 16.22 14.17
C GLN A 163 6.38 15.93 14.49
N PRO A 164 6.92 16.50 15.59
CA PRO A 164 8.27 16.15 16.07
C PRO A 164 8.32 14.68 16.52
N ALA A 165 9.50 14.06 16.34
CA ALA A 165 9.80 12.72 16.87
C ALA A 165 11.02 12.81 17.81
N LEU A 166 11.11 11.85 18.75
CA LEU A 166 12.22 11.77 19.70
C LEU A 166 13.58 11.45 19.03
N SER A 167 13.54 10.90 17.82
CA SER A 167 14.73 10.53 17.04
C SER A 167 14.86 11.47 15.84
N PRO A 168 15.81 12.40 15.82
CA PRO A 168 15.96 13.36 14.73
C PRO A 168 16.24 12.71 13.37
N GLY A 169 17.13 11.70 13.31
CA GLY A 169 17.42 10.99 12.07
C GLY A 169 16.20 10.23 11.52
N TYR A 170 15.40 9.64 12.39
CA TYR A 170 14.13 9.01 12.00
C TYR A 170 13.14 10.06 11.48
N GLU A 171 12.93 11.16 12.22
CA GLU A 171 12.03 12.24 11.83
C GLU A 171 12.38 12.78 10.44
N LEU A 172 13.64 13.20 10.25
CA LEU A 172 14.10 13.74 8.96
C LEU A 172 13.88 12.76 7.82
N SER A 173 14.21 11.49 8.02
CA SER A 173 14.03 10.46 7.00
C SER A 173 12.55 10.20 6.66
N LYS A 174 11.66 10.22 7.66
CA LYS A 174 10.21 10.05 7.43
C LYS A 174 9.57 11.29 6.81
N ARG A 175 10.02 12.48 7.16
CA ARG A 175 9.64 13.72 6.46
C ARG A 175 10.05 13.67 5.00
N LEU A 176 11.28 13.26 4.70
CA LEU A 176 11.77 13.17 3.32
C LEU A 176 10.95 12.19 2.49
N ILE A 177 10.80 10.94 2.94
CA ILE A 177 10.02 9.95 2.15
C ILE A 177 8.54 10.36 2.03
N GLY A 178 7.95 10.93 3.07
CA GLY A 178 6.60 11.43 3.02
C GLY A 178 6.42 12.53 1.98
N GLN A 179 7.36 13.48 1.90
CA GLN A 179 7.36 14.53 0.89
C GLN A 179 7.55 13.98 -0.53
N LEU A 180 8.44 12.99 -0.73
CA LEU A 180 8.66 12.34 -2.02
C LEU A 180 7.40 11.61 -2.51
N VAL A 181 6.69 10.92 -1.61
CA VAL A 181 5.42 10.24 -1.94
C VAL A 181 4.34 11.27 -2.31
N SER A 182 4.21 12.35 -1.55
CA SER A 182 3.23 13.41 -1.82
C SER A 182 3.51 14.13 -3.14
N LEU A 183 4.80 14.37 -3.43
CA LEU A 183 5.22 14.93 -4.72
C LEU A 183 4.80 13.99 -5.86
N ARG A 184 5.08 12.68 -5.72
CA ARG A 184 4.69 11.69 -6.74
C ARG A 184 3.18 11.63 -6.92
N TRP A 185 2.39 11.69 -5.86
CA TRP A 185 0.93 11.76 -5.95
C TRP A 185 0.42 12.94 -6.76
N SER A 186 1.03 14.13 -6.53
CA SER A 186 0.59 15.37 -7.20
C SER A 186 0.92 15.40 -8.69
N GLN A 187 1.92 14.65 -9.13
CA GLN A 187 2.41 14.62 -10.51
C GLN A 187 1.76 13.54 -11.39
N ARG A 188 1.13 12.52 -10.77
CA ARG A 188 0.64 11.36 -11.52
C ARG A 188 -0.62 11.67 -12.33
N SER A 189 -0.55 11.33 -13.61
CA SER A 189 -1.69 11.34 -14.53
C SER A 189 -2.74 10.27 -14.17
N LYS A 190 -3.94 10.41 -14.71
CA LYS A 190 -4.99 9.38 -14.57
C LYS A 190 -4.59 8.04 -15.20
N ALA A 191 -3.78 8.05 -16.25
CA ALA A 191 -3.29 6.84 -16.90
C ALA A 191 -2.34 6.07 -15.97
N GLU A 192 -1.35 6.74 -15.39
CA GLU A 192 -0.44 6.13 -14.41
C GLU A 192 -1.15 5.61 -13.16
N GLN A 193 -2.20 6.32 -12.70
CA GLN A 193 -3.01 5.86 -11.56
C GLN A 193 -3.81 4.58 -11.86
N ARG A 194 -4.13 4.30 -13.14
CA ARG A 194 -4.78 3.05 -13.55
C ARG A 194 -3.80 1.87 -13.59
N GLN A 195 -2.52 2.12 -13.86
CA GLN A 195 -1.47 1.09 -13.90
C GLN A 195 -0.96 0.74 -12.50
N LEU A 196 -0.79 1.73 -11.65
CA LEU A 196 -0.27 1.56 -10.30
C LEU A 196 -1.07 2.40 -9.29
N ARG A 197 -1.61 1.79 -8.26
CA ARG A 197 -2.20 2.49 -7.12
C ARG A 197 -1.13 2.75 -6.07
N LEU A 198 -0.84 4.02 -5.79
CA LEU A 198 0.07 4.41 -4.73
C LEU A 198 -0.69 4.70 -3.44
N ARG A 199 -0.34 4.00 -2.34
CA ARG A 199 -0.91 4.21 -1.00
C ARG A 199 0.15 4.73 -0.05
N LYS A 200 -0.19 5.74 0.73
CA LYS A 200 0.63 6.30 1.79
C LYS A 200 0.10 5.84 3.14
N LEU A 201 0.94 5.14 3.92
CA LEU A 201 0.59 4.64 5.24
C LEU A 201 1.20 5.55 6.29
N VAL A 202 0.40 6.39 6.93
CA VAL A 202 0.82 7.31 8.00
C VAL A 202 0.56 6.64 9.32
N LEU A 203 1.62 6.14 9.94
CA LEU A 203 1.53 5.34 11.15
C LEU A 203 2.04 6.09 12.38
N GLY A 204 1.28 6.01 13.46
CA GLY A 204 1.68 6.47 14.78
C GLY A 204 2.53 5.46 15.54
N PRO A 205 2.82 5.70 16.84
CA PRO A 205 3.73 4.88 17.62
C PRO A 205 3.13 3.52 17.97
N PHE A 206 3.67 2.45 17.42
CA PHE A 206 3.35 1.06 17.76
C PHE A 206 4.56 0.34 18.34
N LYS A 207 4.31 -0.67 19.17
CA LYS A 207 5.34 -1.48 19.82
C LYS A 207 6.15 -2.26 18.78
N SER A 208 7.46 -2.07 18.82
CA SER A 208 8.44 -2.77 17.98
C SER A 208 9.83 -2.69 18.61
N ASN A 209 10.80 -3.42 18.09
CA ASN A 209 12.20 -3.26 18.50
C ASN A 209 12.74 -1.85 18.23
N LEU A 210 12.17 -1.13 17.24
CA LEU A 210 12.52 0.25 16.93
C LEU A 210 11.82 1.28 17.82
N ASN A 211 10.73 0.89 18.49
CA ASN A 211 9.95 1.71 19.39
C ASN A 211 9.31 0.86 20.51
N PRO A 212 10.06 0.55 21.59
CA PRO A 212 9.54 -0.28 22.69
C PRO A 212 8.36 0.34 23.44
N VAL A 213 8.27 1.66 23.46
CA VAL A 213 7.23 2.43 24.19
C VAL A 213 5.97 2.71 23.36
N GLY A 214 5.87 2.11 22.17
CA GLY A 214 4.71 2.28 21.30
C GLY A 214 3.39 1.89 21.99
N ILE A 215 2.32 2.64 21.72
CA ILE A 215 1.01 2.48 22.38
C ILE A 215 0.19 1.38 21.69
N MET A 216 0.26 1.29 20.36
CA MET A 216 -0.49 0.31 19.57
C MET A 216 0.29 -1.00 19.41
N THR A 217 -0.41 -2.11 19.17
CA THR A 217 0.22 -3.37 18.76
C THR A 217 0.38 -3.41 17.23
N ALA A 218 1.45 -4.03 16.75
CA ALA A 218 1.68 -4.18 15.31
C ALA A 218 0.54 -4.95 14.61
N ASP A 219 -0.04 -5.95 15.25
CA ASP A 219 -1.17 -6.72 14.71
C ASP A 219 -2.44 -5.86 14.58
N TRP A 220 -2.71 -5.01 15.54
CA TRP A 220 -3.84 -4.09 15.44
C TRP A 220 -3.61 -3.09 14.28
N VAL A 221 -2.42 -2.51 14.18
CA VAL A 221 -2.04 -1.60 13.09
C VAL A 221 -2.20 -2.29 11.73
N ALA A 222 -1.69 -3.51 11.57
CA ALA A 222 -1.82 -4.27 10.33
C ALA A 222 -3.29 -4.51 9.94
N ARG A 223 -4.15 -4.88 10.90
CA ARG A 223 -5.59 -5.03 10.64
C ARG A 223 -6.24 -3.73 10.19
N GLN A 224 -5.93 -2.60 10.84
CA GLN A 224 -6.46 -1.29 10.45
C GLN A 224 -5.97 -0.87 9.06
N VAL A 225 -4.71 -1.09 8.74
CA VAL A 225 -4.13 -0.82 7.41
C VAL A 225 -4.90 -1.59 6.33
N LEU A 226 -5.07 -2.91 6.50
CA LEU A 226 -5.80 -3.71 5.51
C LEU A 226 -7.29 -3.34 5.43
N SER A 227 -7.93 -3.02 6.55
CA SER A 227 -9.33 -2.56 6.58
C SER A 227 -9.50 -1.29 5.73
N GLN A 228 -8.66 -0.28 5.95
CA GLN A 228 -8.69 0.98 5.19
C GLN A 228 -8.31 0.75 3.71
N ALA A 229 -7.36 -0.15 3.43
CA ALA A 229 -7.01 -0.52 2.07
C ALA A 229 -8.19 -1.18 1.32
N ASN A 230 -8.95 -2.05 1.99
CA ASN A 230 -10.16 -2.68 1.43
C ASN A 230 -11.28 -1.66 1.14
N LEU A 231 -11.35 -0.57 1.90
CA LEU A 231 -12.24 0.57 1.62
C LEU A 231 -11.76 1.42 0.43
N GLY A 232 -10.64 1.06 -0.19
CA GLY A 232 -10.11 1.78 -1.35
C GLY A 232 -9.33 3.06 -1.00
N LEU A 233 -9.01 3.32 0.27
CA LEU A 233 -8.28 4.52 0.68
C LEU A 233 -6.83 4.49 0.19
N ASN A 234 -6.36 5.61 -0.34
CA ASN A 234 -4.96 5.78 -0.74
C ASN A 234 -4.12 6.45 0.36
N LEU A 235 -4.72 7.33 1.16
CA LEU A 235 -4.15 7.85 2.40
C LEU A 235 -4.71 7.03 3.56
N ILE A 236 -3.87 6.20 4.17
CA ILE A 236 -4.21 5.32 5.28
C ILE A 236 -3.55 5.89 6.52
N ILE A 237 -4.35 6.23 7.53
CA ILE A 237 -3.85 6.82 8.79
C ILE A 237 -4.23 5.89 9.92
N VAL A 238 -3.22 5.45 10.68
CA VAL A 238 -3.39 4.60 11.86
C VAL A 238 -2.54 5.14 13.00
N THR A 239 -3.13 5.96 13.85
CA THR A 239 -2.44 6.62 14.97
C THR A 239 -3.42 6.88 16.11
N PRO A 240 -2.97 6.91 17.37
CA PRO A 240 -3.78 7.37 18.49
C PRO A 240 -3.93 8.90 18.54
N ASN A 241 -3.14 9.64 17.75
CA ASN A 241 -3.14 11.10 17.76
C ASN A 241 -4.23 11.66 16.81
N PRO A 242 -5.29 12.31 17.34
CA PRO A 242 -6.38 12.83 16.51
C PRO A 242 -5.94 13.95 15.56
N PHE A 243 -4.93 14.73 15.91
CA PHE A 243 -4.44 15.83 15.06
C PHE A 243 -3.89 15.33 13.72
N THR A 244 -3.30 14.14 13.67
CA THR A 244 -2.78 13.56 12.44
C THR A 244 -3.89 13.34 11.39
N TYR A 245 -5.11 12.98 11.82
CA TYR A 245 -6.26 12.80 10.93
C TYR A 245 -6.75 14.10 10.28
N VAL A 246 -6.36 15.25 10.80
CA VAL A 246 -6.66 16.57 10.22
C VAL A 246 -5.45 17.10 9.47
N LEU A 247 -4.28 17.12 10.10
CA LEU A 247 -3.07 17.73 9.53
C LEU A 247 -2.61 17.04 8.24
N MET A 248 -2.65 15.71 8.19
CA MET A 248 -2.20 14.97 7.02
C MET A 248 -3.08 15.21 5.78
N PRO A 249 -4.42 15.06 5.82
CA PRO A 249 -5.26 15.38 4.67
C PRO A 249 -5.16 16.84 4.24
N VAL A 250 -5.07 17.79 5.18
CA VAL A 250 -4.91 19.22 4.86
C VAL A 250 -3.59 19.48 4.16
N ASN A 251 -2.48 18.90 4.64
CA ASN A 251 -1.17 19.02 4.00
C ASN A 251 -1.17 18.44 2.58
N GLU A 252 -1.75 17.25 2.39
CA GLU A 252 -1.85 16.62 1.05
C GLU A 252 -2.74 17.43 0.11
N LEU A 253 -3.87 17.95 0.59
CA LEU A 253 -4.75 18.80 -0.19
C LEU A 253 -4.06 20.11 -0.60
N GLY A 254 -3.38 20.79 0.34
CA GLY A 254 -2.61 22.00 0.06
C GLY A 254 -1.56 21.78 -1.00
N ARG A 255 -0.82 20.67 -0.93
CA ARG A 255 0.17 20.29 -1.94
C ARG A 255 -0.47 20.01 -3.31
N ALA A 256 -1.57 19.27 -3.34
CA ALA A 256 -2.27 18.97 -4.58
C ALA A 256 -2.82 20.23 -5.26
N LEU A 257 -3.34 21.17 -4.49
CA LEU A 257 -3.79 22.48 -4.99
C LEU A 257 -2.61 23.30 -5.53
N TYR A 258 -1.52 23.39 -4.77
CA TYR A 258 -0.32 24.10 -5.21
C TYR A 258 0.23 23.53 -6.53
N SER A 259 0.38 22.21 -6.62
CA SER A 259 0.82 21.56 -7.85
C SER A 259 -0.08 21.87 -9.03
N ARG A 260 -1.40 21.80 -8.86
CA ARG A 260 -2.36 22.11 -9.96
C ARG A 260 -2.28 23.56 -10.44
N LEU A 261 -2.00 24.49 -9.53
CA LEU A 261 -1.94 25.92 -9.86
C LEU A 261 -0.61 26.35 -10.48
N PHE A 262 0.48 25.71 -10.06
CA PHE A 262 1.84 26.17 -10.36
C PHE A 262 2.70 25.17 -11.12
N SER A 263 2.31 23.90 -11.24
CA SER A 263 3.01 22.97 -12.13
C SER A 263 2.70 23.34 -13.58
N ARG A 264 3.76 23.64 -14.35
CA ARG A 264 3.63 23.79 -15.79
C ARG A 264 3.21 22.44 -16.38
N PRO A 265 2.27 22.41 -17.36
CA PRO A 265 2.13 21.21 -18.18
C PRO A 265 3.49 20.89 -18.80
N ASP A 266 3.90 19.63 -18.73
CA ASP A 266 5.09 19.16 -19.42
C ASP A 266 4.98 19.50 -20.91
N PRO A 267 6.08 19.97 -21.54
CA PRO A 267 6.09 20.35 -22.95
C PRO A 267 5.80 19.18 -23.87
#